data_acc7e464cb094a00be0bc794630394b1
#
_entry.id   acc7e464cb094a00be0bc794630394b1
#
_cell.length_a   1.000
_cell.length_b   1.000
_cell.length_c   1.000
_cell.angle_alpha   90.00
_cell.angle_beta   90.00
_cell.angle_gamma   90.00
#
_symmetry.space_group_name_H-M   'P 1'
#
loop_
_entity.id
_entity.type
_entity.pdbx_description
1 polymer ?
#
loop_
_entity_poly.entity_id
_entity_poly.type
_entity_poly.pdbx_seq_one_letter_code
_entity_poly.pdbx_strand_id
1 'polypeptide(L)'
;MAERWARRNMHYTQYASEEEYNDAFFHFMARGHWWSAGIAETWYNTVYMPAMVRLIHRHHKPRKEVMELVEEAKSRGIKLAIYSDYGYVEEKLEALGIDPEPFELLIAAPQLGALKPSEPCARRLLEMLEADPETTLFVGDRDDKDGASARAVGAKFLKV
;
A
#
# COMPACT_ATOMS: atom_id res chain seq x y z
N MET A 1 -17.41 -4.43 6.64
CA MET A 1 -17.97 -3.05 6.54
C MET A 1 -17.18 -2.04 7.36
N ALA A 2 -16.78 -2.34 8.59
CA ALA A 2 -16.04 -1.42 9.49
C ALA A 2 -14.70 -0.92 8.90
N GLU A 3 -13.90 -1.80 8.33
CA GLU A 3 -12.61 -1.46 7.71
C GLU A 3 -12.75 -0.43 6.57
N ARG A 4 -13.68 -0.64 5.63
CA ARG A 4 -13.94 0.32 4.55
C ARG A 4 -14.44 1.67 5.05
N TRP A 5 -15.24 1.65 6.10
CA TRP A 5 -15.75 2.87 6.72
C TRP A 5 -14.62 3.65 7.42
N ALA A 6 -13.75 2.96 8.17
CA ALA A 6 -12.57 3.56 8.78
C ALA A 6 -11.69 4.24 7.73
N ARG A 7 -11.27 3.52 6.67
CA ARG A 7 -10.45 4.09 5.59
C ARG A 7 -11.10 5.27 4.88
N ARG A 8 -12.41 5.23 4.68
CA ARG A 8 -13.14 6.35 4.07
C ARG A 8 -13.07 7.61 4.93
N ASN A 9 -13.17 7.47 6.25
CA ASN A 9 -13.12 8.61 7.17
C ASN A 9 -11.71 9.14 7.40
N MET A 10 -10.70 8.33 7.14
CA MET A 10 -9.29 8.70 7.24
C MET A 10 -8.68 9.15 5.91
N HIS A 11 -9.42 9.03 4.83
CA HIS A 11 -8.98 9.44 3.50
C HIS A 11 -8.68 10.95 3.51
N TYR A 12 -7.51 11.35 3.06
CA TYR A 12 -6.97 12.71 3.11
C TYR A 12 -6.45 13.20 4.48
N THR A 13 -6.45 12.36 5.53
CA THR A 13 -5.83 12.73 6.80
C THR A 13 -4.39 12.24 6.81
N GLN A 14 -3.47 13.14 7.15
CA GLN A 14 -2.06 12.83 7.41
C GLN A 14 -1.84 12.74 8.91
N TYR A 15 -1.32 11.63 9.37
CA TYR A 15 -0.89 11.39 10.74
C TYR A 15 0.64 11.53 10.84
N ALA A 16 1.14 11.83 12.03
CA ALA A 16 2.58 12.04 12.22
C ALA A 16 3.38 10.73 12.18
N SER A 17 2.73 9.59 12.43
CA SER A 17 3.38 8.28 12.46
C SER A 17 2.42 7.16 12.09
N GLU A 18 2.98 5.96 11.87
CA GLU A 18 2.21 4.71 11.74
C GLU A 18 1.39 4.42 13.00
N GLU A 19 1.95 4.68 14.18
CA GLU A 19 1.28 4.47 15.47
C GLU A 19 0.00 5.32 15.56
N GLU A 20 0.10 6.61 15.27
CA GLU A 20 -1.06 7.50 15.27
C GLU A 20 -2.10 7.10 14.22
N TYR A 21 -1.63 6.70 13.02
CA TYR A 21 -2.53 6.18 11.99
C TYR A 21 -3.28 4.95 12.48
N ASN A 22 -2.58 3.98 13.04
CA ASN A 22 -3.16 2.72 13.51
C ASN A 22 -4.13 2.95 14.67
N ASP A 23 -3.77 3.81 15.63
CA ASP A 23 -4.67 4.19 16.72
C ASP A 23 -5.98 4.76 16.18
N ALA A 24 -5.92 5.75 15.30
CA ALA A 24 -7.09 6.32 14.66
C ALA A 24 -7.89 5.28 13.87
N PHE A 25 -7.21 4.41 13.11
CA PHE A 25 -7.84 3.39 12.28
C PHE A 25 -8.65 2.40 13.12
N PHE A 26 -8.08 1.88 14.20
CA PHE A 26 -8.76 0.92 15.05
C PHE A 26 -9.86 1.56 15.92
N HIS A 27 -9.70 2.81 16.31
CA HIS A 27 -10.78 3.59 16.93
C HIS A 27 -11.96 3.79 15.95
N PHE A 28 -11.68 4.13 14.68
CA PHE A 28 -12.73 4.20 13.67
C PHE A 28 -13.38 2.84 13.42
N MET A 29 -12.61 1.76 13.35
CA MET A 29 -13.15 0.41 13.18
C MET A 29 -14.07 -0.01 14.33
N ALA A 30 -13.74 0.37 15.55
CA ALA A 30 -14.51 0.05 16.75
C ALA A 30 -15.78 0.90 16.89
N ARG A 31 -15.84 2.06 16.23
CA ARG A 31 -16.94 3.03 16.40
C ARG A 31 -18.30 2.43 16.02
N GLY A 32 -19.25 2.52 16.96
CA GLY A 32 -20.59 1.97 16.77
C GLY A 32 -20.68 0.44 16.96
N HIS A 33 -19.62 -0.19 17.45
CA HIS A 33 -19.57 -1.60 17.80
C HIS A 33 -19.36 -1.80 19.30
N TRP A 34 -19.59 -3.01 19.81
CA TRP A 34 -19.40 -3.38 21.20
C TRP A 34 -17.92 -3.66 21.57
N TRP A 35 -17.05 -3.79 20.59
CA TRP A 35 -15.61 -4.07 20.78
C TRP A 35 -14.79 -2.77 20.94
N SER A 36 -13.66 -2.89 21.62
CA SER A 36 -12.68 -1.80 21.74
C SER A 36 -11.75 -1.74 20.52
N ALA A 37 -10.99 -0.63 20.41
CA ALA A 37 -9.95 -0.50 19.38
C ALA A 37 -8.93 -1.65 19.45
N GLY A 38 -8.47 -2.05 20.64
CA GLY A 38 -7.54 -3.18 20.79
C GLY A 38 -8.12 -4.53 20.36
N ILE A 39 -9.43 -4.77 20.56
CA ILE A 39 -10.09 -5.96 20.02
C ILE A 39 -10.17 -5.89 18.50
N ALA A 40 -10.49 -4.71 17.95
CA ALA A 40 -10.52 -4.51 16.49
C ALA A 40 -9.14 -4.74 15.86
N GLU A 41 -8.07 -4.25 16.48
CA GLU A 41 -6.69 -4.46 16.05
C GLU A 41 -6.31 -5.94 16.09
N THR A 42 -6.55 -6.62 17.21
CA THR A 42 -6.28 -8.05 17.34
C THR A 42 -7.00 -8.84 16.25
N TRP A 43 -8.29 -8.60 16.07
CA TRP A 43 -9.08 -9.27 15.04
C TRP A 43 -8.58 -8.97 13.62
N TYR A 44 -8.22 -7.71 13.35
CA TYR A 44 -7.70 -7.30 12.05
C TYR A 44 -6.41 -8.04 11.70
N ASN A 45 -5.47 -8.11 12.65
CA ASN A 45 -4.16 -8.72 12.43
C ASN A 45 -4.20 -10.26 12.46
N THR A 46 -5.05 -10.87 13.29
CA THR A 46 -5.06 -12.33 13.46
C THR A 46 -6.09 -13.05 12.59
N VAL A 47 -7.13 -12.35 12.14
CA VAL A 47 -8.23 -12.98 11.36
C VAL A 47 -8.37 -12.35 9.97
N TYR A 48 -8.57 -11.02 9.92
CA TYR A 48 -8.93 -10.35 8.66
C TYR A 48 -7.79 -10.36 7.64
N MET A 49 -6.60 -9.90 8.01
CA MET A 49 -5.47 -9.83 7.08
C MET A 49 -4.97 -11.23 6.65
N PRO A 50 -4.80 -12.21 7.53
CA PRO A 50 -4.49 -13.57 7.10
C PRO A 50 -5.57 -14.19 6.19
N ALA A 51 -6.84 -13.89 6.42
CA ALA A 51 -7.91 -14.34 5.53
C ALA A 51 -7.82 -13.67 4.14
N MET A 52 -7.50 -12.38 4.10
CA MET A 52 -7.29 -11.65 2.85
C MET A 52 -6.12 -12.23 2.05
N VAL A 53 -4.98 -12.51 2.68
CA VAL A 53 -3.83 -13.15 2.03
C VAL A 53 -4.20 -14.52 1.46
N ARG A 54 -4.93 -15.35 2.23
CA ARG A 54 -5.42 -16.64 1.72
C ARG A 54 -6.38 -16.52 0.53
N LEU A 55 -7.23 -15.48 0.50
CA LEU A 55 -8.13 -15.23 -0.62
C LEU A 55 -7.35 -14.79 -1.87
N ILE A 56 -6.32 -13.96 -1.70
CA ILE A 56 -5.41 -13.58 -2.79
C ILE A 56 -4.78 -14.82 -3.38
N HIS A 57 -4.18 -15.69 -2.57
CA HIS A 57 -3.57 -16.94 -3.03
C HIS A 57 -4.52 -17.82 -3.84
N ARG A 58 -5.80 -17.90 -3.45
CA ARG A 58 -6.79 -18.77 -4.10
C ARG A 58 -7.41 -18.19 -5.37
N HIS A 59 -7.60 -16.89 -5.42
CA HIS A 59 -8.49 -16.26 -6.41
C HIS A 59 -7.82 -15.20 -7.29
N HIS A 60 -6.56 -14.83 -7.00
CA HIS A 60 -5.86 -13.81 -7.76
C HIS A 60 -4.57 -14.36 -8.39
N LYS A 61 -4.20 -13.77 -9.50
CA LYS A 61 -2.92 -13.99 -10.18
C LYS A 61 -2.31 -12.64 -10.53
N PRO A 62 -0.98 -12.56 -10.59
CA PRO A 62 -0.33 -11.36 -11.09
C PRO A 62 -0.80 -11.05 -12.51
N ARG A 63 -0.94 -9.78 -12.83
CA ARG A 63 -1.19 -9.36 -14.20
C ARG A 63 0.08 -9.57 -15.02
N LYS A 64 -0.06 -10.23 -16.17
CA LYS A 64 1.08 -10.60 -17.01
C LYS A 64 1.88 -9.36 -17.44
N GLU A 65 1.19 -8.31 -17.87
CA GLU A 65 1.81 -7.04 -18.29
C GLU A 65 2.61 -6.36 -17.18
N VAL A 66 2.16 -6.49 -15.92
CA VAL A 66 2.91 -5.95 -14.75
C VAL A 66 4.15 -6.79 -14.50
N MET A 67 4.05 -8.10 -14.60
CA MET A 67 5.21 -9.00 -14.42
C MET A 67 6.27 -8.80 -15.52
N GLU A 68 5.85 -8.55 -16.75
CA GLU A 68 6.77 -8.22 -17.85
C GLU A 68 7.53 -6.92 -17.56
N LEU A 69 6.85 -5.89 -17.03
CA LEU A 69 7.50 -4.63 -16.59
C LEU A 69 8.49 -4.85 -15.45
N VAL A 70 8.14 -5.69 -14.46
CA VAL A 70 9.02 -6.05 -13.34
C VAL A 70 10.28 -6.74 -13.85
N GLU A 71 10.15 -7.73 -14.73
CA GLU A 71 11.30 -8.45 -15.29
C GLU A 71 12.19 -7.54 -16.18
N GLU A 72 11.58 -6.64 -16.94
CA GLU A 72 12.33 -5.65 -17.71
C GLU A 72 13.10 -4.70 -16.78
N ALA A 73 12.46 -4.18 -15.74
CA ALA A 73 13.10 -3.30 -14.77
C ALA A 73 14.28 -4.00 -14.07
N LYS A 74 14.11 -5.26 -13.64
CA LYS A 74 15.18 -6.09 -13.07
C LYS A 74 16.36 -6.24 -14.04
N SER A 75 16.07 -6.58 -15.30
CA SER A 75 17.13 -6.79 -16.31
C SER A 75 17.96 -5.54 -16.58
N ARG A 76 17.38 -4.37 -16.30
CA ARG A 76 18.01 -3.05 -16.50
C ARG A 76 18.59 -2.46 -15.21
N GLY A 77 18.54 -3.16 -14.10
CA GLY A 77 19.00 -2.67 -12.81
C GLY A 77 18.21 -1.46 -12.29
N ILE A 78 16.92 -1.35 -12.66
CA ILE A 78 16.05 -0.29 -12.17
C ILE A 78 15.53 -0.67 -10.78
N LYS A 79 15.59 0.25 -9.83
CA LYS A 79 15.05 0.08 -8.48
C LYS A 79 13.55 -0.20 -8.54
N LEU A 80 13.12 -1.21 -7.79
CA LEU A 80 11.73 -1.62 -7.68
C LEU A 80 11.22 -1.39 -6.26
N ALA A 81 9.97 -0.92 -6.14
CA ALA A 81 9.30 -0.80 -4.86
C ALA A 81 7.80 -1.13 -4.97
N ILE A 82 7.24 -1.60 -3.88
CA ILE A 82 5.77 -1.74 -3.73
C ILE A 82 5.27 -0.70 -2.75
N TYR A 83 4.28 0.08 -3.18
CA TYR A 83 3.58 1.09 -2.39
C TYR A 83 2.09 0.79 -2.34
N SER A 84 1.59 0.32 -1.20
CA SER A 84 0.23 -0.20 -1.02
C SER A 84 -0.55 0.58 0.03
N ASP A 85 -1.88 0.72 -0.13
CA ASP A 85 -2.77 1.22 0.95
C ASP A 85 -2.98 0.19 2.08
N TYR A 86 -2.54 -1.04 1.88
CA TYR A 86 -2.74 -2.14 2.83
C TYR A 86 -1.41 -2.73 3.25
N GLY A 87 -1.26 -3.02 4.53
CA GLY A 87 -0.14 -3.80 5.07
C GLY A 87 -0.07 -5.23 4.54
N TYR A 88 0.81 -6.04 5.12
CA TYR A 88 1.06 -7.41 4.68
C TYR A 88 1.52 -7.47 3.21
N VAL A 89 2.41 -6.55 2.82
CA VAL A 89 2.83 -6.40 1.42
C VAL A 89 3.60 -7.63 0.97
N GLU A 90 4.55 -8.08 1.77
CA GLU A 90 5.38 -9.24 1.49
C GLU A 90 4.55 -10.52 1.38
N GLU A 91 3.69 -10.79 2.36
CA GLU A 91 2.83 -11.96 2.38
C GLU A 91 1.85 -12.00 1.19
N LYS A 92 1.45 -10.83 0.69
CA LYS A 92 0.61 -10.74 -0.51
C LYS A 92 1.39 -11.03 -1.79
N LEU A 93 2.65 -10.58 -1.89
CA LEU A 93 3.51 -10.94 -3.00
C LEU A 93 3.75 -12.44 -3.04
N GLU A 94 4.12 -13.04 -1.91
CA GLU A 94 4.28 -14.49 -1.78
C GLU A 94 2.99 -15.26 -2.13
N ALA A 95 1.83 -14.77 -1.66
CA ALA A 95 0.53 -15.36 -1.98
C ALA A 95 0.21 -15.30 -3.49
N LEU A 96 0.74 -14.32 -4.20
CA LEU A 96 0.67 -14.20 -5.67
C LEU A 96 1.74 -15.03 -6.39
N GLY A 97 2.69 -15.64 -5.66
CA GLY A 97 3.85 -16.34 -6.24
C GLY A 97 4.91 -15.38 -6.78
N ILE A 98 4.95 -14.15 -6.28
CA ILE A 98 5.95 -13.14 -6.64
C ILE A 98 7.05 -13.16 -5.57
N ASP A 99 8.29 -13.33 -6.01
CA ASP A 99 9.46 -13.21 -5.14
C ASP A 99 9.61 -11.75 -4.65
N PRO A 100 9.64 -11.48 -3.34
CA PRO A 100 9.81 -10.14 -2.81
C PRO A 100 11.26 -9.61 -2.91
N GLU A 101 12.26 -10.49 -3.06
CA GLU A 101 13.69 -10.13 -3.02
C GLU A 101 14.09 -9.01 -3.99
N PRO A 102 13.58 -8.93 -5.23
CA PRO A 102 13.97 -7.87 -6.16
C PRO A 102 13.48 -6.45 -5.79
N PHE A 103 12.61 -6.32 -4.82
CA PHE A 103 12.06 -5.02 -4.43
C PHE A 103 12.87 -4.42 -3.29
N GLU A 104 13.52 -3.27 -3.52
CA GLU A 104 14.31 -2.56 -2.51
C GLU A 104 13.44 -2.04 -1.35
N LEU A 105 12.15 -1.82 -1.60
CA LEU A 105 11.22 -1.32 -0.60
C LEU A 105 9.83 -1.93 -0.77
N LEU A 106 9.31 -2.52 0.31
CA LEU A 106 7.95 -3.01 0.45
C LEU A 106 7.26 -2.18 1.53
N ILE A 107 6.40 -1.24 1.16
CA ILE A 107 5.83 -0.31 2.12
C ILE A 107 4.32 -0.14 1.94
N ALA A 108 3.63 -0.08 3.07
CA ALA A 108 2.24 0.34 3.12
C ALA A 108 2.14 1.85 3.42
N ALA A 109 1.26 2.56 2.74
CA ALA A 109 1.04 3.99 2.95
C ALA A 109 0.71 4.35 4.42
N PRO A 110 -0.05 3.53 5.18
CA PRO A 110 -0.20 3.70 6.63
C PRO A 110 1.10 3.80 7.41
N GLN A 111 2.16 3.12 7.01
CA GLN A 111 3.48 3.23 7.66
C GLN A 111 4.09 4.63 7.52
N LEU A 112 3.61 5.39 6.54
CA LEU A 112 3.95 6.79 6.32
C LEU A 112 2.88 7.76 6.87
N GLY A 113 1.92 7.26 7.61
CA GLY A 113 0.89 8.04 8.30
C GLY A 113 -0.34 8.41 7.48
N ALA A 114 -0.53 7.91 6.27
CA ALA A 114 -1.74 8.21 5.49
C ALA A 114 -2.11 7.12 4.49
N LEU A 115 -3.22 7.31 3.77
CA LEU A 115 -3.61 6.53 2.59
C LEU A 115 -3.27 7.29 1.31
N LYS A 116 -3.15 6.57 0.19
CA LYS A 116 -3.06 7.21 -1.13
C LYS A 116 -4.38 7.91 -1.51
N PRO A 117 -4.34 9.07 -2.17
CA PRO A 117 -3.15 9.85 -2.48
C PRO A 117 -2.74 10.71 -1.27
N SER A 118 -1.45 10.75 -0.99
CA SER A 118 -0.85 11.68 -0.01
C SER A 118 0.49 12.13 -0.59
N GLU A 119 0.63 13.43 -0.85
CA GLU A 119 1.89 14.00 -1.32
C GLU A 119 3.03 13.75 -0.31
N PRO A 120 2.87 14.00 1.01
CA PRO A 120 3.93 13.73 1.97
C PRO A 120 4.40 12.27 1.95
N CYS A 121 3.46 11.30 1.86
CA CYS A 121 3.82 9.88 1.80
C CYS A 121 4.54 9.53 0.48
N ALA A 122 4.06 10.03 -0.66
CA ALA A 122 4.72 9.78 -1.94
C ALA A 122 6.12 10.41 -2.00
N ARG A 123 6.30 11.61 -1.43
CA ARG A 123 7.61 12.25 -1.31
C ARG A 123 8.55 11.45 -0.41
N ARG A 124 8.07 11.02 0.74
CA ARG A 124 8.85 10.18 1.67
C ARG A 124 9.25 8.83 1.05
N LEU A 125 8.36 8.23 0.26
CA LEU A 125 8.67 7.03 -0.51
C LEU A 125 9.87 7.25 -1.45
N LEU A 126 9.87 8.36 -2.22
CA LEU A 126 10.97 8.69 -3.13
C LEU A 126 12.29 8.98 -2.37
N GLU A 127 12.22 9.68 -1.24
CA GLU A 127 13.39 9.90 -0.37
C GLU A 127 13.99 8.58 0.13
N MET A 128 13.16 7.63 0.58
CA MET A 128 13.63 6.31 1.05
C MET A 128 14.30 5.50 -0.06
N LEU A 129 13.87 5.68 -1.29
CA LEU A 129 14.44 5.04 -2.48
C LEU A 129 15.61 5.82 -3.07
N GLU A 130 15.89 7.02 -2.55
CA GLU A 130 16.85 7.96 -3.18
C GLU A 130 16.53 8.15 -4.68
N ALA A 131 15.24 8.30 -5.01
CA ALA A 131 14.74 8.33 -6.37
C ALA A 131 14.32 9.75 -6.78
N ASP A 132 14.67 10.13 -8.01
CA ASP A 132 14.25 11.38 -8.63
C ASP A 132 12.83 11.22 -9.22
N PRO A 133 11.88 12.10 -8.87
CA PRO A 133 10.53 12.09 -9.44
C PRO A 133 10.51 12.05 -10.97
N GLU A 134 11.38 12.84 -11.63
CA GLU A 134 11.39 12.95 -13.10
C GLU A 134 11.73 11.63 -13.81
N THR A 135 12.51 10.75 -13.12
CA THR A 135 12.91 9.42 -13.62
C THR A 135 12.09 8.29 -13.01
N THR A 136 11.14 8.60 -12.13
CA THR A 136 10.29 7.61 -11.46
C THR A 136 8.99 7.36 -12.23
N LEU A 137 8.61 6.09 -12.33
CA LEU A 137 7.35 5.65 -12.90
C LEU A 137 6.50 4.94 -11.82
N PHE A 138 5.34 5.52 -11.52
CA PHE A 138 4.30 4.82 -10.76
C PHE A 138 3.48 3.95 -11.71
N VAL A 139 3.24 2.70 -11.33
CA VAL A 139 2.40 1.75 -12.06
C VAL A 139 1.24 1.33 -11.17
N GLY A 140 0.01 1.42 -11.66
CA GLY A 140 -1.16 1.06 -10.85
C GLY A 140 -2.47 1.06 -11.64
N ASP A 141 -3.54 0.57 -11.01
CA ASP A 141 -4.86 0.49 -11.64
C ASP A 141 -5.78 1.67 -11.28
N ARG A 142 -5.41 2.44 -10.25
CA ARG A 142 -6.21 3.52 -9.69
C ARG A 142 -5.63 4.90 -10.01
N ASP A 143 -6.18 5.56 -11.04
CA ASP A 143 -5.76 6.93 -11.38
C ASP A 143 -6.03 7.94 -10.27
N ASP A 144 -7.14 7.76 -9.53
CA ASP A 144 -7.52 8.60 -8.38
C ASP A 144 -6.63 8.42 -7.14
N LYS A 145 -5.81 7.38 -7.10
CA LYS A 145 -4.87 7.07 -6.01
C LYS A 145 -3.44 7.03 -6.50
N ASP A 146 -3.11 6.05 -7.31
CA ASP A 146 -1.74 5.83 -7.79
C ASP A 146 -1.29 6.96 -8.72
N GLY A 147 -2.15 7.30 -9.69
CA GLY A 147 -1.92 8.42 -10.60
C GLY A 147 -1.89 9.77 -9.87
N ALA A 148 -2.79 9.99 -8.92
CA ALA A 148 -2.79 11.20 -8.12
C ALA A 148 -1.54 11.31 -7.24
N SER A 149 -1.06 10.20 -6.64
CA SER A 149 0.20 10.17 -5.87
C SER A 149 1.41 10.52 -6.75
N ALA A 150 1.49 9.94 -7.96
CA ALA A 150 2.56 10.25 -8.90
C ALA A 150 2.56 11.73 -9.30
N ARG A 151 1.42 12.26 -9.69
CA ARG A 151 1.28 13.68 -10.08
C ARG A 151 1.63 14.65 -8.95
N ALA A 152 1.28 14.30 -7.70
CA ALA A 152 1.57 15.13 -6.54
C ALA A 152 3.08 15.37 -6.32
N VAL A 153 3.92 14.44 -6.75
CA VAL A 153 5.39 14.54 -6.63
C VAL A 153 6.08 14.82 -7.96
N GLY A 154 5.35 15.00 -9.06
CA GLY A 154 5.92 15.24 -10.38
C GLY A 154 6.45 13.98 -11.10
N ALA A 155 6.10 12.80 -10.62
CA ALA A 155 6.47 11.53 -11.24
C ALA A 155 5.53 11.13 -12.38
N LYS A 156 5.98 10.19 -13.23
CA LYS A 156 5.18 9.61 -14.31
C LYS A 156 4.21 8.55 -13.77
N PHE A 157 3.12 8.35 -14.48
CA PHE A 157 2.13 7.31 -14.14
C PHE A 157 1.78 6.46 -15.36
N LEU A 158 1.79 5.15 -15.18
CA LEU A 158 1.30 4.15 -16.12
C LEU A 158 0.10 3.43 -15.49
N LYS A 159 -1.04 3.56 -16.13
CA LYS A 159 -2.23 2.79 -15.75
C LYS A 159 -2.20 1.40 -16.38
N VAL A 160 -2.42 0.36 -15.58
CA VAL A 160 -2.49 -1.06 -15.98
C VAL A 160 -3.85 -1.68 -15.65
#